data_c33b1e7a145c653427e73930b8590f7d
#
_entry.id   c33b1e7a145c653427e73930b8590f7d
#
_cell.length_a   1.000
_cell.length_b   1.000
_cell.length_c   1.000
_cell.angle_alpha   90.00
_cell.angle_beta   90.00
_cell.angle_gamma   90.00
#
_symmetry.space_group_name_H-M   'P 1'
#
loop_
_entity.id
_entity.type
_entity.pdbx_description
1 polymer ?
#
loop_
_entity_poly.entity_id
_entity_poly.type
_entity_poly.pdbx_seq_one_letter_code
_entity_poly.pdbx_strand_id
1 'polypeptide(L)'
;DDGEVGVLVAPMVRGNRELIVGLLRDAQFGATVMLGVGGILAEAVADVVFRPAPLDRVTAEEMIDGLSTGSLLGEFRGEAAVDRAAIADLLVGLGRLAGDRPDVASVDINPLIVRADGTPVAVDALVEIGDAAIDAASGIERSTRPRPSDTAFGALFDPKGVLITGASTHPGKFGFVSMHNLLASGYEGAVYGTNLAGEQVLGIDTVADIADLPDGAIDLVFVCTPAGANPDILRACAAKGVGAAFITSAGYGEAGEEGRAAERELVALADELGILLAGPNGQGVVSTPSRLCAQIVAPYPPAGRIGVASQSGNFVS
;
A
#
# COMPACT_ATOMS: atom_id res chain seq x y z
N ASP A 1 0.57 15.54 -43.70
CA ASP A 1 0.44 14.57 -44.81
C ASP A 1 -0.64 13.59 -44.37
N ASP A 2 -1.86 13.84 -44.90
CA ASP A 2 -2.97 12.95 -44.65
C ASP A 2 -2.72 11.70 -45.51
N GLY A 3 -2.34 10.60 -44.84
CA GLY A 3 -2.14 9.30 -45.49
C GLY A 3 -3.40 8.82 -46.24
N GLU A 4 -3.33 7.64 -46.89
CA GLU A 4 -4.49 7.06 -47.58
C GLU A 4 -5.70 7.01 -46.64
N VAL A 5 -6.78 7.69 -47.07
CA VAL A 5 -8.06 7.70 -46.34
C VAL A 5 -8.77 6.36 -46.58
N GLY A 6 -8.76 5.48 -45.58
CA GLY A 6 -9.54 4.25 -45.59
C GLY A 6 -11.00 4.52 -45.14
N VAL A 7 -11.95 3.81 -45.73
CA VAL A 7 -13.35 3.82 -45.27
C VAL A 7 -13.65 2.48 -44.59
N LEU A 8 -14.05 2.54 -43.34
CA LEU A 8 -14.52 1.37 -42.58
C LEU A 8 -16.05 1.22 -42.80
N VAL A 9 -16.46 0.06 -43.29
CA VAL A 9 -17.88 -0.29 -43.41
C VAL A 9 -18.21 -1.39 -42.42
N ALA A 10 -19.08 -1.09 -41.45
CA ALA A 10 -19.49 -2.02 -40.39
C ALA A 10 -21.01 -2.15 -40.31
N PRO A 11 -21.57 -3.28 -39.86
CA PRO A 11 -22.99 -3.42 -39.58
C PRO A 11 -23.45 -2.46 -38.49
N MET A 12 -24.64 -1.87 -38.64
CA MET A 12 -25.24 -1.07 -37.58
C MET A 12 -25.73 -2.01 -36.44
N VAL A 13 -25.06 -1.99 -35.30
CA VAL A 13 -25.48 -2.72 -34.10
C VAL A 13 -26.50 -1.87 -33.34
N ARG A 14 -27.61 -2.46 -32.92
CA ARG A 14 -28.66 -1.80 -32.12
C ARG A 14 -28.84 -2.53 -30.80
N GLY A 15 -28.94 -1.78 -29.69
CA GLY A 15 -29.24 -2.23 -28.34
C GLY A 15 -29.54 -1.01 -27.47
N ASN A 16 -30.25 -1.22 -26.36
CA ASN A 16 -30.61 -0.17 -25.41
C ASN A 16 -29.68 -0.18 -24.18
N ARG A 17 -28.78 -1.15 -24.11
CA ARG A 17 -27.82 -1.30 -23.00
C ARG A 17 -26.41 -1.24 -23.56
N GLU A 18 -25.63 -0.41 -22.96
CA GLU A 18 -24.23 -0.19 -23.31
C GLU A 18 -23.36 -0.45 -22.08
N LEU A 19 -22.27 -1.17 -22.29
CA LEU A 19 -21.24 -1.40 -21.28
C LEU A 19 -19.92 -0.83 -21.80
N ILE A 20 -19.01 -0.61 -20.87
CA ILE A 20 -17.64 -0.22 -21.15
C ILE A 20 -16.73 -1.27 -20.53
N VAL A 21 -15.78 -1.76 -21.30
CA VAL A 21 -14.78 -2.72 -20.81
C VAL A 21 -13.41 -2.24 -21.21
N GLY A 22 -12.48 -2.23 -20.27
CA GLY A 22 -11.16 -1.72 -20.54
C GLY A 22 -10.05 -2.44 -19.79
N LEU A 23 -8.84 -2.19 -20.27
CA LEU A 23 -7.57 -2.52 -19.62
C LEU A 23 -6.75 -1.25 -19.54
N LEU A 24 -6.22 -0.94 -18.38
CA LEU A 24 -5.30 0.17 -18.17
C LEU A 24 -4.10 -0.31 -17.35
N ARG A 25 -2.92 0.15 -17.71
CA ARG A 25 -1.73 -0.04 -16.86
C ARG A 25 -1.58 1.15 -15.94
N ASP A 26 -1.88 0.92 -14.68
CA ASP A 26 -1.67 1.90 -13.62
C ASP A 26 -0.23 1.82 -13.10
N ALA A 27 0.39 2.98 -12.88
CA ALA A 27 1.78 3.05 -12.43
C ALA A 27 2.01 2.44 -11.03
N GLN A 28 0.97 2.36 -10.21
CA GLN A 28 1.05 1.84 -8.83
C GLN A 28 0.46 0.44 -8.70
N PHE A 29 -0.67 0.17 -9.38
CA PHE A 29 -1.42 -1.08 -9.24
C PHE A 29 -1.16 -2.08 -10.38
N GLY A 30 -0.36 -1.71 -11.40
CA GLY A 30 -0.11 -2.54 -12.56
C GLY A 30 -1.30 -2.62 -13.51
N ALA A 31 -1.35 -3.69 -14.27
CA ALA A 31 -2.44 -3.89 -15.22
C ALA A 31 -3.76 -4.12 -14.49
N THR A 32 -4.76 -3.32 -14.83
CA THR A 32 -6.08 -3.31 -14.18
C THR A 32 -7.18 -3.41 -15.24
N VAL A 33 -8.10 -4.34 -15.07
CA VAL A 33 -9.28 -4.52 -15.94
C VAL A 33 -10.47 -3.80 -15.34
N MET A 34 -11.23 -3.15 -16.19
CA MET A 34 -12.41 -2.36 -15.85
C MET A 34 -13.67 -2.92 -16.54
N LEU A 35 -14.77 -2.91 -15.82
CA LEU A 35 -16.13 -3.11 -16.34
C LEU A 35 -17.02 -1.99 -15.83
N GLY A 36 -17.76 -1.34 -16.71
CA GLY A 36 -18.68 -0.26 -16.34
C GLY A 36 -19.92 -0.25 -17.20
N VAL A 37 -20.92 0.52 -16.75
CA VAL A 37 -22.11 0.83 -17.54
C VAL A 37 -21.81 2.01 -18.45
N GLY A 38 -22.08 1.86 -19.75
CA GLY A 38 -21.87 2.87 -20.77
C GLY A 38 -23.12 3.69 -21.05
N GLY A 39 -23.08 4.45 -22.17
CA GLY A 39 -24.17 5.28 -22.65
C GLY A 39 -24.19 6.70 -22.08
N ILE A 40 -25.20 7.46 -22.45
CA ILE A 40 -25.32 8.91 -22.15
C ILE A 40 -25.32 9.22 -20.65
N LEU A 41 -25.65 8.25 -19.81
CA LEU A 41 -25.69 8.40 -18.35
C LEU A 41 -24.44 7.87 -17.63
N ALA A 42 -23.46 7.34 -18.36
CA ALA A 42 -22.27 6.73 -17.78
C ALA A 42 -21.53 7.67 -16.82
N GLU A 43 -21.33 8.93 -17.22
CA GLU A 43 -20.68 9.95 -16.39
C GLU A 43 -21.48 10.33 -15.15
N ALA A 44 -22.82 10.26 -15.23
CA ALA A 44 -23.68 10.63 -14.11
C ALA A 44 -23.83 9.51 -13.08
N VAL A 45 -23.74 8.24 -13.52
CA VAL A 45 -23.93 7.07 -12.64
C VAL A 45 -22.59 6.58 -12.08
N ALA A 46 -21.49 6.73 -12.83
CA ALA A 46 -20.15 6.32 -12.47
C ALA A 46 -20.07 4.88 -11.89
N ASP A 47 -20.88 3.97 -12.46
CA ASP A 47 -20.96 2.57 -12.01
C ASP A 47 -19.89 1.74 -12.70
N VAL A 48 -18.76 1.62 -12.05
CA VAL A 48 -17.56 0.99 -12.61
C VAL A 48 -16.91 0.10 -11.56
N VAL A 49 -16.45 -1.07 -11.97
CA VAL A 49 -15.71 -2.03 -11.13
C VAL A 49 -14.34 -2.27 -11.74
N PHE A 50 -13.32 -2.27 -10.90
CA PHE A 50 -11.93 -2.51 -11.28
C PHE A 50 -11.39 -3.76 -10.58
N ARG A 51 -10.52 -4.53 -11.26
CA ARG A 51 -9.74 -5.61 -10.66
C ARG A 51 -8.35 -5.66 -11.29
N PRO A 52 -7.31 -5.92 -10.49
CA PRO A 52 -5.97 -6.18 -11.03
C PRO A 52 -5.93 -7.44 -11.90
N ALA A 53 -5.16 -7.39 -12.99
CA ALA A 53 -4.87 -8.57 -13.80
C ALA A 53 -3.77 -9.44 -13.13
N PRO A 54 -3.72 -10.76 -13.37
CA PRO A 54 -4.64 -11.53 -14.23
C PRO A 54 -5.98 -11.82 -13.54
N LEU A 55 -7.03 -12.05 -14.33
CA LEU A 55 -8.35 -12.41 -13.82
C LEU A 55 -8.61 -13.90 -14.06
N ASP A 56 -9.22 -14.55 -13.08
CA ASP A 56 -9.89 -15.83 -13.26
C ASP A 56 -11.39 -15.64 -13.50
N ARG A 57 -12.09 -16.74 -13.80
CA ARG A 57 -13.53 -16.71 -14.08
C ARG A 57 -14.35 -16.22 -12.89
N VAL A 58 -13.98 -16.61 -11.67
CA VAL A 58 -14.69 -16.24 -10.44
C VAL A 58 -14.60 -14.74 -10.23
N THR A 59 -13.40 -14.18 -10.32
CA THR A 59 -13.17 -12.73 -10.20
C THR A 59 -13.91 -11.94 -11.28
N ALA A 60 -13.99 -12.46 -12.52
CA ALA A 60 -14.74 -11.81 -13.59
C ALA A 60 -16.26 -11.80 -13.30
N GLU A 61 -16.80 -12.87 -12.75
CA GLU A 61 -18.20 -12.95 -12.33
C GLU A 61 -18.49 -12.02 -11.14
N GLU A 62 -17.59 -11.93 -10.16
CA GLU A 62 -17.67 -10.94 -9.08
C GLU A 62 -17.64 -9.49 -9.56
N MET A 63 -16.90 -9.18 -10.64
CA MET A 63 -16.92 -7.85 -11.26
C MET A 63 -18.32 -7.53 -11.81
N ILE A 64 -18.96 -8.49 -12.49
CA ILE A 64 -20.29 -8.34 -13.04
C ILE A 64 -21.34 -8.15 -11.92
N ASP A 65 -21.20 -8.90 -10.83
CA ASP A 65 -22.09 -8.80 -9.65
C ASP A 65 -21.86 -7.49 -8.86
N GLY A 66 -20.66 -6.94 -8.96
CA GLY A 66 -20.26 -5.70 -8.29
C GLY A 66 -20.84 -4.43 -8.91
N LEU A 67 -21.46 -4.48 -10.08
CA LEU A 67 -22.15 -3.34 -10.66
C LEU A 67 -23.39 -2.99 -9.86
N SER A 68 -23.49 -1.74 -9.38
CA SER A 68 -24.64 -1.24 -8.61
C SER A 68 -25.93 -1.25 -9.42
N THR A 69 -25.79 -1.10 -10.73
CA THR A 69 -26.89 -1.14 -11.70
C THR A 69 -27.10 -2.53 -12.32
N GLY A 70 -26.69 -3.59 -11.60
CA GLY A 70 -26.79 -4.99 -12.05
C GLY A 70 -28.17 -5.42 -12.56
N SER A 71 -29.25 -4.73 -12.18
CA SER A 71 -30.59 -4.91 -12.74
C SER A 71 -30.68 -4.69 -14.25
N LEU A 72 -29.77 -3.89 -14.82
CA LEU A 72 -29.67 -3.67 -16.27
C LEU A 72 -29.12 -4.90 -17.00
N LEU A 73 -28.46 -5.81 -16.30
CA LEU A 73 -27.94 -7.05 -16.87
C LEU A 73 -29.02 -8.15 -16.97
N GLY A 74 -30.15 -7.99 -16.27
CA GLY A 74 -31.30 -8.87 -16.37
C GLY A 74 -32.14 -8.62 -17.61
N GLU A 75 -33.33 -9.26 -17.67
CA GLU A 75 -34.34 -8.94 -18.70
C GLU A 75 -34.81 -7.49 -18.54
N PHE A 76 -34.76 -6.72 -19.60
CA PHE A 76 -35.08 -5.31 -19.56
C PHE A 76 -35.87 -4.86 -20.80
N ARG A 77 -37.06 -4.26 -20.61
CA ARG A 77 -37.93 -3.72 -21.66
C ARG A 77 -38.18 -4.69 -22.83
N GLY A 78 -38.31 -5.98 -22.55
CA GLY A 78 -38.55 -7.02 -23.54
C GLY A 78 -37.29 -7.55 -24.25
N GLU A 79 -36.11 -7.10 -23.84
CA GLU A 79 -34.83 -7.66 -24.26
C GLU A 79 -34.39 -8.76 -23.30
N ALA A 80 -33.70 -9.79 -23.80
CA ALA A 80 -33.19 -10.87 -23.03
C ALA A 80 -32.12 -10.41 -22.01
N ALA A 81 -31.90 -11.19 -20.95
CA ALA A 81 -30.80 -10.98 -20.04
C ALA A 81 -29.44 -10.98 -20.79
N VAL A 82 -28.50 -10.19 -20.32
CA VAL A 82 -27.15 -10.10 -20.91
C VAL A 82 -26.44 -11.45 -20.78
N ASP A 83 -25.75 -11.86 -21.82
CA ASP A 83 -24.88 -13.04 -21.78
C ASP A 83 -23.66 -12.75 -20.86
N ARG A 84 -23.83 -13.03 -19.58
CA ARG A 84 -22.80 -12.84 -18.55
C ARG A 84 -21.56 -13.69 -18.83
N ALA A 85 -21.74 -14.85 -19.45
CA ALA A 85 -20.63 -15.74 -19.76
C ALA A 85 -19.70 -15.09 -20.80
N ALA A 86 -20.28 -14.47 -21.85
CA ALA A 86 -19.50 -13.75 -22.84
C ALA A 86 -18.77 -12.53 -22.26
N ILE A 87 -19.40 -11.78 -21.32
CA ILE A 87 -18.72 -10.68 -20.62
C ILE A 87 -17.56 -11.22 -19.77
N ALA A 88 -17.78 -12.27 -18.99
CA ALA A 88 -16.73 -12.84 -18.16
C ALA A 88 -15.55 -13.37 -18.99
N ASP A 89 -15.82 -13.99 -20.15
CA ASP A 89 -14.78 -14.43 -21.09
C ASP A 89 -13.98 -13.26 -21.66
N LEU A 90 -14.64 -12.15 -21.95
CA LEU A 90 -13.96 -10.91 -22.39
C LEU A 90 -13.05 -10.34 -21.31
N LEU A 91 -13.52 -10.25 -20.05
CA LEU A 91 -12.73 -9.75 -18.91
C LEU A 91 -11.51 -10.62 -18.65
N VAL A 92 -11.68 -11.96 -18.66
CA VAL A 92 -10.57 -12.90 -18.53
C VAL A 92 -9.59 -12.77 -19.69
N GLY A 93 -10.12 -12.57 -20.92
CA GLY A 93 -9.31 -12.34 -22.11
C GLY A 93 -8.44 -11.10 -22.00
N LEU A 94 -8.97 -9.97 -21.52
CA LEU A 94 -8.20 -8.77 -21.24
C LEU A 94 -7.14 -8.98 -20.14
N GLY A 95 -7.50 -9.71 -19.08
CA GLY A 95 -6.55 -10.08 -18.04
C GLY A 95 -5.37 -10.93 -18.57
N ARG A 96 -5.61 -11.83 -19.53
CA ARG A 96 -4.55 -12.60 -20.23
C ARG A 96 -3.74 -11.71 -21.14
N LEU A 97 -4.40 -10.86 -21.93
CA LEU A 97 -3.72 -9.90 -22.82
C LEU A 97 -2.73 -9.03 -22.05
N ALA A 98 -3.07 -8.62 -20.84
CA ALA A 98 -2.19 -7.86 -19.99
C ALA A 98 -0.87 -8.58 -19.66
N GLY A 99 -0.91 -9.89 -19.48
CA GLY A 99 0.28 -10.72 -19.26
C GLY A 99 1.06 -11.03 -20.54
N ASP A 100 0.34 -11.33 -21.63
CA ASP A 100 0.93 -11.78 -22.90
C ASP A 100 1.53 -10.62 -23.73
N ARG A 101 1.00 -9.40 -23.55
CA ARG A 101 1.37 -8.19 -24.31
C ARG A 101 1.69 -7.03 -23.38
N PRO A 102 2.88 -7.02 -22.76
CA PRO A 102 3.29 -5.93 -21.88
C PRO A 102 3.43 -4.57 -22.58
N ASP A 103 3.54 -4.56 -23.90
CA ASP A 103 3.58 -3.36 -24.75
C ASP A 103 2.20 -2.70 -24.95
N VAL A 104 1.10 -3.38 -24.59
CA VAL A 104 -0.24 -2.77 -24.61
C VAL A 104 -0.42 -1.91 -23.36
N ALA A 105 -0.48 -0.59 -23.54
CA ALA A 105 -0.64 0.38 -22.45
C ALA A 105 -2.10 0.47 -21.99
N SER A 106 -3.04 0.50 -22.93
CA SER A 106 -4.48 0.51 -22.63
C SER A 106 -5.29 -0.20 -23.72
N VAL A 107 -6.46 -0.67 -23.32
CA VAL A 107 -7.53 -1.13 -24.20
C VAL A 107 -8.82 -0.49 -23.72
N ASP A 108 -9.53 0.19 -24.60
CA ASP A 108 -10.88 0.74 -24.36
C ASP A 108 -11.85 0.14 -25.37
N ILE A 109 -12.82 -0.64 -24.86
CA ILE A 109 -13.94 -1.18 -25.65
C ILE A 109 -15.18 -0.40 -25.26
N ASN A 110 -15.52 0.59 -26.05
CA ASN A 110 -16.54 1.57 -25.73
C ASN A 110 -17.19 2.13 -27.02
N PRO A 111 -18.49 1.83 -27.28
CA PRO A 111 -19.34 1.00 -26.41
C PRO A 111 -19.28 -0.50 -26.73
N LEU A 112 -19.55 -1.30 -25.71
CA LEU A 112 -19.95 -2.70 -25.84
C LEU A 112 -21.49 -2.73 -25.83
N ILE A 113 -22.11 -2.84 -26.99
CA ILE A 113 -23.59 -2.80 -27.15
C ILE A 113 -24.16 -4.20 -26.89
N VAL A 114 -25.17 -4.26 -26.01
CA VAL A 114 -25.93 -5.49 -25.78
C VAL A 114 -27.14 -5.52 -26.69
N ARG A 115 -27.21 -6.52 -27.58
CA ARG A 115 -28.34 -6.72 -28.48
C ARG A 115 -29.61 -7.16 -27.74
N ALA A 116 -30.74 -7.11 -28.39
CA ALA A 116 -32.02 -7.54 -27.82
C ALA A 116 -32.04 -9.03 -27.39
N ASP A 117 -31.21 -9.87 -28.00
CA ASP A 117 -31.02 -11.29 -27.65
C ASP A 117 -30.07 -11.52 -26.46
N GLY A 118 -29.54 -10.43 -25.88
CA GLY A 118 -28.60 -10.47 -24.76
C GLY A 118 -27.12 -10.56 -25.14
N THR A 119 -26.81 -10.69 -26.45
CA THR A 119 -25.41 -10.84 -26.90
C THR A 119 -24.66 -9.50 -26.85
N PRO A 120 -23.52 -9.41 -26.13
CA PRO A 120 -22.65 -8.22 -26.14
C PRO A 120 -21.83 -8.17 -27.44
N VAL A 121 -21.73 -7.00 -28.04
CA VAL A 121 -20.97 -6.76 -29.28
C VAL A 121 -20.12 -5.52 -29.12
N ALA A 122 -18.80 -5.66 -29.23
CA ALA A 122 -17.90 -4.53 -29.32
C ALA A 122 -18.07 -3.82 -30.67
N VAL A 123 -18.44 -2.54 -30.65
CA VAL A 123 -18.62 -1.74 -31.86
C VAL A 123 -17.48 -0.79 -32.11
N ASP A 124 -16.72 -0.46 -31.06
CA ASP A 124 -15.47 0.27 -31.13
C ASP A 124 -14.47 -0.27 -30.13
N ALA A 125 -13.20 -0.22 -30.50
CA ALA A 125 -12.10 -0.62 -29.62
C ALA A 125 -10.84 0.18 -29.94
N LEU A 126 -10.33 0.88 -28.95
CA LEU A 126 -9.05 1.58 -29.02
C LEU A 126 -7.99 0.76 -28.26
N VAL A 127 -6.86 0.52 -28.91
CA VAL A 127 -5.70 -0.13 -28.29
C VAL A 127 -4.52 0.82 -28.40
N GLU A 128 -3.98 1.19 -27.26
CA GLU A 128 -2.76 1.99 -27.19
C GLU A 128 -1.56 1.09 -26.94
N ILE A 129 -0.57 1.23 -27.81
CA ILE A 129 0.72 0.57 -27.64
C ILE A 129 1.68 1.59 -27.04
N GLY A 130 2.22 1.28 -25.88
CA GLY A 130 3.20 2.12 -25.18
C GLY A 130 4.57 1.43 -25.15
N ASP A 131 5.59 2.18 -24.73
CA ASP A 131 6.87 1.56 -24.42
C ASP A 131 6.69 0.65 -23.20
N ALA A 132 7.25 -0.58 -23.27
CA ALA A 132 7.26 -1.56 -22.17
C ALA A 132 7.84 -1.01 -20.85
N ALA A 133 8.44 0.17 -20.89
CA ALA A 133 8.90 0.94 -19.73
C ALA A 133 7.76 1.37 -18.77
N ILE A 134 6.47 1.37 -19.21
CA ILE A 134 5.34 1.65 -18.29
C ILE A 134 5.17 0.50 -17.28
N ASP A 135 5.47 -0.75 -17.68
CA ASP A 135 5.50 -1.88 -16.74
C ASP A 135 6.73 -1.88 -15.82
N ALA A 136 7.81 -1.27 -16.24
CA ALA A 136 8.98 -1.07 -15.37
C ALA A 136 8.75 0.09 -14.37
N ALA A 137 7.87 1.04 -14.70
CA ALA A 137 7.47 2.13 -13.79
C ALA A 137 6.30 1.73 -12.87
N SER A 138 5.46 0.78 -13.26
CA SER A 138 4.53 0.05 -12.38
C SER A 138 5.25 -1.07 -11.62
N GLY A 139 6.58 -1.13 -11.79
CA GLY A 139 7.39 -1.83 -10.84
C GLY A 139 7.10 -1.23 -9.46
N ILE A 140 6.32 -1.93 -8.69
CA ILE A 140 6.95 -2.40 -7.46
C ILE A 140 8.27 -2.95 -7.97
N GLU A 141 9.32 -2.11 -8.00
CA GLU A 141 10.68 -2.62 -7.97
C GLU A 141 10.57 -3.65 -6.86
N ARG A 142 10.50 -4.92 -7.24
CA ARG A 142 10.70 -5.97 -6.26
C ARG A 142 12.03 -5.59 -5.71
N SER A 143 11.97 -4.99 -4.52
CA SER A 143 13.12 -4.40 -3.88
C SER A 143 14.26 -5.38 -4.13
N THR A 144 15.27 -5.00 -4.90
CA THR A 144 16.46 -5.83 -5.15
C THR A 144 17.22 -6.03 -3.84
N ARG A 145 16.72 -5.38 -2.75
CA ARG A 145 17.20 -5.57 -1.40
C ARG A 145 16.95 -7.00 -0.96
N PRO A 146 17.96 -7.63 -0.35
CA PRO A 146 17.78 -8.91 0.30
C PRO A 146 16.61 -8.83 1.29
N ARG A 147 15.79 -9.88 1.33
CA ARG A 147 14.76 -9.98 2.37
C ARG A 147 15.42 -9.88 3.75
N PRO A 148 14.89 -9.02 4.66
CA PRO A 148 15.39 -8.96 6.03
C PRO A 148 15.38 -10.35 6.68
N SER A 149 16.36 -10.62 7.54
CA SER A 149 16.47 -11.89 8.25
C SER A 149 15.34 -12.06 9.27
N ASP A 150 15.05 -13.31 9.64
CA ASP A 150 14.09 -13.60 10.70
C ASP A 150 14.55 -12.97 12.04
N THR A 151 15.87 -12.83 12.26
CA THR A 151 16.42 -12.12 13.43
C THR A 151 16.07 -10.64 13.40
N ALA A 152 16.16 -9.97 12.25
CA ALA A 152 15.81 -8.57 12.13
C ALA A 152 14.31 -8.34 12.34
N PHE A 153 13.45 -9.23 11.83
CA PHE A 153 12.02 -9.20 12.14
C PHE A 153 11.73 -9.52 13.61
N GLY A 154 12.49 -10.43 14.23
CA GLY A 154 12.43 -10.68 15.65
C GLY A 154 12.74 -9.41 16.48
N ALA A 155 13.77 -8.66 16.10
CA ALA A 155 14.11 -7.39 16.75
C ALA A 155 12.98 -6.35 16.63
N LEU A 156 12.21 -6.35 15.52
CA LEU A 156 11.10 -5.41 15.32
C LEU A 156 9.81 -5.83 16.05
N PHE A 157 9.46 -7.13 16.06
CA PHE A 157 8.14 -7.61 16.51
C PHE A 157 8.17 -8.37 17.83
N ASP A 158 9.32 -8.83 18.27
CA ASP A 158 9.53 -9.56 19.54
C ASP A 158 10.83 -9.13 20.23
N PRO A 159 11.08 -7.81 20.40
CA PRO A 159 12.27 -7.31 21.05
C PRO A 159 12.28 -7.71 22.52
N LYS A 160 13.47 -7.96 23.07
CA LYS A 160 13.68 -8.16 24.52
C LYS A 160 14.00 -6.86 25.23
N GLY A 161 14.49 -5.87 24.51
CA GLY A 161 14.76 -4.53 24.98
C GLY A 161 14.34 -3.48 23.96
N VAL A 162 13.63 -2.46 24.42
CA VAL A 162 13.17 -1.32 23.63
C VAL A 162 13.74 -0.03 24.17
N LEU A 163 14.36 0.76 23.28
CA LEU A 163 14.81 2.12 23.56
C LEU A 163 13.81 3.13 22.98
N ILE A 164 13.31 4.04 23.79
CA ILE A 164 12.56 5.23 23.35
C ILE A 164 13.49 6.43 23.32
N THR A 165 13.87 6.94 22.14
CA THR A 165 14.63 8.19 22.05
C THR A 165 13.71 9.40 22.14
N GLY A 166 14.19 10.48 22.79
CA GLY A 166 13.36 11.65 23.02
C GLY A 166 12.23 11.38 24.03
N ALA A 167 12.46 10.47 24.98
CA ALA A 167 11.55 10.26 26.10
C ALA A 167 11.27 11.58 26.82
N SER A 168 10.03 11.83 27.21
CA SER A 168 9.59 13.11 27.74
C SER A 168 8.66 12.92 28.94
N THR A 169 8.72 13.83 29.89
CA THR A 169 7.76 13.92 31.00
C THR A 169 6.45 14.60 30.57
N HIS A 170 6.40 15.21 29.37
CA HIS A 170 5.25 15.95 28.88
C HIS A 170 4.27 15.02 28.11
N PRO A 171 2.98 14.87 28.55
CA PRO A 171 2.01 13.93 27.98
C PRO A 171 1.66 14.16 26.50
N GLY A 172 1.89 15.37 25.96
CA GLY A 172 1.64 15.70 24.56
C GLY A 172 2.79 15.36 23.61
N LYS A 173 3.89 14.79 24.10
CA LYS A 173 5.05 14.43 23.28
C LYS A 173 5.02 12.95 22.91
N PHE A 174 5.46 12.63 21.69
CA PHE A 174 5.50 11.24 21.19
C PHE A 174 6.32 10.33 22.12
N GLY A 175 7.46 10.79 22.64
CA GLY A 175 8.27 10.00 23.56
C GLY A 175 7.58 9.68 24.88
N PHE A 176 6.66 10.53 25.38
CA PHE A 176 5.81 10.20 26.52
C PHE A 176 4.75 9.15 26.14
N VAL A 177 4.01 9.41 25.05
CA VAL A 177 2.91 8.54 24.62
C VAL A 177 3.40 7.14 24.29
N SER A 178 4.52 7.02 23.58
CA SER A 178 5.11 5.73 23.22
C SER A 178 5.56 4.94 24.43
N MET A 179 6.22 5.59 25.38
CA MET A 179 6.65 4.96 26.64
C MET A 179 5.44 4.52 27.47
N HIS A 180 4.42 5.38 27.58
CA HIS A 180 3.16 5.05 28.25
C HIS A 180 2.49 3.83 27.61
N ASN A 181 2.33 3.81 26.29
CA ASN A 181 1.67 2.73 25.58
C ASN A 181 2.44 1.39 25.76
N LEU A 182 3.76 1.44 25.69
CA LEU A 182 4.62 0.28 25.87
C LEU A 182 4.48 -0.30 27.30
N LEU A 183 4.47 0.55 28.33
CA LEU A 183 4.28 0.11 29.72
C LEU A 183 2.84 -0.37 29.97
N ALA A 184 1.85 0.35 29.45
CA ALA A 184 0.42 0.04 29.65
C ALA A 184 -0.02 -1.25 28.95
N SER A 185 0.65 -1.66 27.85
CA SER A 185 0.37 -2.93 27.18
C SER A 185 0.86 -4.16 27.97
N GLY A 186 1.61 -3.92 29.02
CA GLY A 186 2.21 -4.99 29.84
C GLY A 186 3.41 -5.64 29.15
N TYR A 187 4.17 -4.88 28.36
CA TYR A 187 5.43 -5.35 27.80
C TYR A 187 6.38 -5.83 28.89
N GLU A 188 6.92 -7.04 28.74
CA GLU A 188 7.71 -7.70 29.75
C GLU A 188 9.23 -7.55 29.54
N GLY A 189 9.67 -7.00 28.41
CA GLY A 189 11.06 -6.74 28.10
C GLY A 189 11.61 -5.51 28.81
N ALA A 190 12.91 -5.27 28.67
CA ALA A 190 13.56 -4.10 29.23
C ALA A 190 13.15 -2.82 28.47
N VAL A 191 12.90 -1.74 29.20
CA VAL A 191 12.54 -0.43 28.62
C VAL A 191 13.60 0.59 28.99
N TYR A 192 14.14 1.25 27.97
CA TYR A 192 15.16 2.29 28.10
C TYR A 192 14.65 3.60 27.52
N GLY A 193 15.17 4.72 27.97
CA GLY A 193 14.84 6.02 27.45
C GLY A 193 16.05 6.93 27.32
N THR A 194 16.07 7.79 26.29
CA THR A 194 16.98 8.94 26.29
C THR A 194 16.20 10.22 26.51
N ASN A 195 16.72 11.08 27.38
CA ASN A 195 16.23 12.41 27.66
C ASN A 195 17.43 13.33 27.93
N LEU A 196 17.53 14.47 27.26
CA LEU A 196 18.69 15.38 27.38
C LEU A 196 18.95 15.86 28.82
N ALA A 197 17.91 15.91 29.66
CA ALA A 197 18.03 16.31 31.06
C ALA A 197 18.26 15.08 32.00
N GLY A 198 18.20 13.85 31.49
CA GLY A 198 18.30 12.63 32.29
C GLY A 198 17.13 12.46 33.28
N GLU A 199 15.95 13.03 32.94
CA GLU A 199 14.78 12.98 33.82
C GLU A 199 14.15 11.58 33.81
N GLN A 200 13.66 11.12 34.96
CA GLN A 200 12.85 9.91 35.01
C GLN A 200 11.51 10.12 34.31
N VAL A 201 11.13 9.21 33.42
CA VAL A 201 9.87 9.26 32.64
C VAL A 201 9.03 8.04 32.95
N LEU A 202 7.83 8.22 33.51
CA LEU A 202 6.91 7.14 33.88
C LEU A 202 7.56 6.03 34.75
N GLY A 203 8.49 6.41 35.62
CA GLY A 203 9.20 5.48 36.49
C GLY A 203 10.44 4.81 35.86
N ILE A 204 10.74 5.10 34.59
CA ILE A 204 11.93 4.64 33.88
C ILE A 204 13.02 5.69 33.99
N ASP A 205 14.20 5.32 34.52
CA ASP A 205 15.38 6.16 34.51
C ASP A 205 15.88 6.32 33.06
N THR A 206 16.16 7.57 32.67
CA THR A 206 16.67 7.86 31.34
C THR A 206 18.13 8.29 31.39
N VAL A 207 18.82 8.14 30.24
CA VAL A 207 20.18 8.65 30.05
C VAL A 207 20.19 9.77 29.04
N ALA A 208 21.21 10.63 29.09
CA ALA A 208 21.36 11.70 28.11
C ALA A 208 21.92 11.17 26.77
N ASP A 209 22.78 10.18 26.83
CA ASP A 209 23.47 9.61 25.66
C ASP A 209 23.20 8.09 25.55
N ILE A 210 22.99 7.62 24.31
CA ILE A 210 22.83 6.20 23.98
C ILE A 210 24.10 5.40 24.39
N ALA A 211 25.27 6.05 24.35
CA ALA A 211 26.52 5.44 24.75
C ALA A 211 26.54 4.92 26.21
N ASP A 212 25.75 5.55 27.08
CA ASP A 212 25.64 5.17 28.52
C ASP A 212 24.74 3.94 28.73
N LEU A 213 24.04 3.46 27.70
CA LEU A 213 23.18 2.28 27.75
C LEU A 213 24.01 0.97 27.65
N PRO A 214 23.52 -0.14 28.25
CA PRO A 214 24.24 -1.41 28.20
C PRO A 214 24.28 -1.97 26.76
N ASP A 215 25.43 -2.56 26.39
CA ASP A 215 25.63 -3.21 25.10
C ASP A 215 24.78 -4.48 24.96
N GLY A 216 24.19 -4.69 23.79
CA GLY A 216 23.41 -5.90 23.48
C GLY A 216 22.11 -6.07 24.25
N ALA A 217 21.66 -5.03 24.98
CA ALA A 217 20.43 -5.07 25.77
C ALA A 217 19.21 -4.53 25.03
N ILE A 218 19.40 -3.96 23.84
CA ILE A 218 18.37 -3.26 23.07
C ILE A 218 18.29 -3.90 21.69
N ASP A 219 17.11 -4.41 21.33
CA ASP A 219 16.84 -4.96 19.99
C ASP A 219 16.16 -3.94 19.11
N LEU A 220 15.24 -3.13 19.66
CA LEU A 220 14.45 -2.13 18.95
C LEU A 220 14.68 -0.73 19.50
N VAL A 221 14.99 0.22 18.63
CA VAL A 221 14.90 1.65 18.93
C VAL A 221 13.64 2.25 18.34
N PHE A 222 12.86 2.93 19.17
CA PHE A 222 11.68 3.71 18.77
C PHE A 222 12.01 5.20 18.83
N VAL A 223 12.13 5.84 17.66
CA VAL A 223 12.72 7.16 17.52
C VAL A 223 11.65 8.24 17.52
N CYS A 224 11.65 9.08 18.58
CA CYS A 224 10.73 10.22 18.75
C CYS A 224 11.46 11.57 18.73
N THR A 225 12.63 11.63 18.15
CA THR A 225 13.46 12.82 18.00
C THR A 225 13.22 13.48 16.63
N PRO A 226 13.60 14.77 16.46
CA PRO A 226 13.54 15.44 15.15
C PRO A 226 14.39 14.72 14.09
N ALA A 227 13.95 14.77 12.82
CA ALA A 227 14.55 14.06 11.69
C ALA A 227 16.07 14.24 11.55
N GLY A 228 16.58 15.46 11.80
CA GLY A 228 18.00 15.75 11.69
C GLY A 228 18.91 14.99 12.66
N ALA A 229 18.35 14.42 13.75
CA ALA A 229 19.11 13.62 14.73
C ALA A 229 19.14 12.12 14.35
N ASN A 230 18.28 11.65 13.44
CA ASN A 230 18.10 10.23 13.17
C ASN A 230 19.36 9.52 12.67
N PRO A 231 20.19 10.09 11.76
CA PRO A 231 21.43 9.43 11.33
C PRO A 231 22.40 9.13 12.47
N ASP A 232 22.58 10.07 13.39
CA ASP A 232 23.49 9.88 14.53
C ASP A 232 22.92 8.89 15.55
N ILE A 233 21.61 8.89 15.75
CA ILE A 233 20.91 7.90 16.59
C ILE A 233 21.09 6.50 16.01
N LEU A 234 20.92 6.30 14.70
CA LEU A 234 21.12 4.99 14.08
C LEU A 234 22.55 4.50 14.26
N ARG A 235 23.56 5.36 14.09
CA ARG A 235 24.97 5.00 14.32
C ARG A 235 25.24 4.62 15.76
N ALA A 236 24.72 5.39 16.71
CA ALA A 236 24.87 5.08 18.13
C ALA A 236 24.15 3.76 18.51
N CYS A 237 22.96 3.52 17.96
CA CYS A 237 22.21 2.28 18.15
C CYS A 237 22.93 1.07 17.55
N ALA A 238 23.51 1.20 16.35
CA ALA A 238 24.30 0.15 15.73
C ALA A 238 25.50 -0.26 16.60
N ALA A 239 26.20 0.72 17.19
CA ALA A 239 27.31 0.45 18.13
C ALA A 239 26.86 -0.32 19.38
N LYS A 240 25.57 -0.27 19.73
CA LYS A 240 24.96 -1.02 20.85
C LYS A 240 24.36 -2.37 20.44
N GLY A 241 24.42 -2.72 19.14
CA GLY A 241 23.90 -3.98 18.63
C GLY A 241 22.39 -3.97 18.34
N VAL A 242 21.77 -2.81 18.21
CA VAL A 242 20.33 -2.67 17.87
C VAL A 242 20.05 -3.22 16.48
N GLY A 243 19.09 -4.15 16.37
CA GLY A 243 18.75 -4.83 15.11
C GLY A 243 17.59 -4.21 14.33
N ALA A 244 16.75 -3.39 14.98
CA ALA A 244 15.62 -2.74 14.34
C ALA A 244 15.40 -1.30 14.82
N ALA A 245 14.90 -0.44 13.95
CA ALA A 245 14.54 0.93 14.27
C ALA A 245 13.16 1.26 13.70
N PHE A 246 12.31 1.89 14.52
CA PHE A 246 11.06 2.49 14.08
C PHE A 246 11.15 4.02 14.21
N ILE A 247 10.94 4.76 13.13
CA ILE A 247 11.10 6.22 13.11
C ILE A 247 9.74 6.90 12.97
N THR A 248 9.38 7.73 13.98
CA THR A 248 8.12 8.49 13.98
C THR A 248 8.25 9.87 13.36
N SER A 249 9.46 10.42 13.29
CA SER A 249 9.69 11.79 12.81
C SER A 249 9.29 11.96 11.35
N ALA A 250 8.58 13.05 11.09
CA ALA A 250 8.27 13.60 9.77
C ALA A 250 9.45 14.42 9.22
N GLY A 251 9.34 14.87 7.96
CA GLY A 251 10.34 15.68 7.27
C GLY A 251 11.09 14.88 6.20
N TYR A 252 10.53 13.78 5.74
CA TYR A 252 11.07 12.88 4.72
C TYR A 252 10.27 12.94 3.41
N GLY A 253 9.91 11.83 2.82
CA GLY A 253 9.27 11.77 1.50
C GLY A 253 8.03 12.66 1.32
N GLU A 254 7.28 12.91 2.38
CA GLU A 254 6.15 13.83 2.41
C GLU A 254 6.54 15.31 2.33
N ALA A 255 7.79 15.67 2.66
CA ALA A 255 8.28 17.05 2.65
C ALA A 255 8.85 17.52 1.28
N GLY A 256 8.68 16.72 0.22
CA GLY A 256 9.11 17.05 -1.12
C GLY A 256 10.45 16.42 -1.52
N GLU A 257 11.16 16.99 -2.51
CA GLU A 257 12.36 16.36 -3.08
C GLU A 257 13.53 16.28 -2.10
N GLU A 258 13.75 17.32 -1.31
CA GLU A 258 14.79 17.31 -0.27
C GLU A 258 14.51 16.23 0.78
N GLY A 259 13.23 16.11 1.18
CA GLY A 259 12.80 15.05 2.11
C GLY A 259 12.98 13.66 1.54
N ARG A 260 12.67 13.44 0.25
CA ARG A 260 12.93 12.16 -0.45
C ARG A 260 14.40 11.82 -0.52
N ALA A 261 15.26 12.84 -0.72
CA ALA A 261 16.72 12.63 -0.70
C ALA A 261 17.18 12.19 0.71
N ALA A 262 16.75 12.89 1.75
CA ALA A 262 17.06 12.55 3.15
C ALA A 262 16.56 11.15 3.53
N GLU A 263 15.38 10.73 3.04
CA GLU A 263 14.86 9.38 3.25
C GLU A 263 15.74 8.32 2.59
N ARG A 264 16.15 8.53 1.33
CA ARG A 264 17.07 7.59 0.64
C ARG A 264 18.39 7.45 1.39
N GLU A 265 18.96 8.55 1.88
CA GLU A 265 20.19 8.54 2.67
C GLU A 265 20.02 7.80 4.00
N LEU A 266 18.91 8.02 4.70
CA LEU A 266 18.61 7.34 5.96
C LEU A 266 18.45 5.84 5.76
N VAL A 267 17.76 5.44 4.71
CA VAL A 267 17.56 4.03 4.35
C VAL A 267 18.90 3.38 3.98
N ALA A 268 19.74 4.04 3.19
CA ALA A 268 21.06 3.54 2.83
C ALA A 268 21.95 3.37 4.07
N LEU A 269 21.89 4.32 5.00
CA LEU A 269 22.61 4.24 6.27
C LEU A 269 22.12 3.06 7.13
N ALA A 270 20.82 2.85 7.23
CA ALA A 270 20.27 1.72 7.99
C ALA A 270 20.71 0.37 7.38
N ASP A 271 20.71 0.26 6.05
CA ASP A 271 21.20 -0.92 5.35
C ASP A 271 22.70 -1.16 5.62
N GLU A 272 23.55 -0.11 5.57
CA GLU A 272 24.97 -0.18 5.90
C GLU A 272 25.23 -0.66 7.34
N LEU A 273 24.41 -0.16 8.27
CA LEU A 273 24.50 -0.51 9.70
C LEU A 273 23.85 -1.86 10.04
N GLY A 274 23.16 -2.51 9.09
CA GLY A 274 22.44 -3.77 9.32
C GLY A 274 21.19 -3.63 10.18
N ILE A 275 20.60 -2.43 10.28
CA ILE A 275 19.39 -2.15 11.06
C ILE A 275 18.16 -2.27 10.14
N LEU A 276 17.18 -3.09 10.52
CA LEU A 276 15.88 -3.12 9.89
C LEU A 276 15.13 -1.82 10.21
N LEU A 277 14.89 -1.00 9.17
CA LEU A 277 14.22 0.28 9.31
C LEU A 277 12.72 0.16 9.01
N ALA A 278 11.86 0.67 9.89
CA ALA A 278 10.44 0.89 9.70
C ALA A 278 10.10 2.38 9.90
N GLY A 279 9.17 2.91 9.10
CA GLY A 279 8.98 4.36 8.93
C GLY A 279 9.88 4.89 7.80
N PRO A 280 10.22 6.18 7.73
CA PRO A 280 9.93 7.25 8.69
C PRO A 280 8.46 7.72 8.68
N ASN A 281 8.14 8.76 9.45
CA ASN A 281 6.80 9.32 9.56
C ASN A 281 5.73 8.27 9.92
N GLY A 282 6.13 7.25 10.71
CA GLY A 282 5.27 6.14 11.09
C GLY A 282 4.58 6.35 12.44
N GLN A 283 3.44 5.68 12.65
CA GLN A 283 2.71 5.72 13.92
C GLN A 283 3.26 4.74 14.94
N GLY A 284 3.78 3.60 14.51
CA GLY A 284 4.35 2.63 15.42
C GLY A 284 4.27 1.19 14.96
N VAL A 285 4.73 0.31 15.82
CA VAL A 285 4.67 -1.14 15.68
C VAL A 285 3.98 -1.76 16.90
N VAL A 286 3.07 -2.69 16.60
CA VAL A 286 2.33 -3.43 17.62
C VAL A 286 2.49 -4.92 17.37
N SER A 287 2.83 -5.67 18.41
CA SER A 287 2.89 -7.12 18.37
C SER A 287 2.21 -7.69 19.63
N THR A 288 0.97 -8.17 19.44
CA THR A 288 0.19 -8.69 20.58
C THR A 288 0.80 -9.96 21.22
N PRO A 289 1.47 -10.86 20.50
CA PRO A 289 2.18 -11.98 21.13
C PRO A 289 3.26 -11.56 22.13
N SER A 290 3.99 -10.49 21.84
CA SER A 290 5.07 -9.95 22.69
C SER A 290 4.60 -8.85 23.64
N ARG A 291 3.29 -8.53 23.64
CA ARG A 291 2.72 -7.37 24.34
C ARG A 291 3.40 -6.05 23.99
N LEU A 292 4.02 -5.99 22.83
CA LEU A 292 4.69 -4.79 22.32
C LEU A 292 3.66 -3.79 21.80
N CYS A 293 3.67 -2.58 22.34
CA CYS A 293 2.88 -1.44 21.88
C CYS A 293 3.77 -0.21 21.77
N ALA A 294 4.75 -0.26 20.87
CA ALA A 294 5.62 0.87 20.55
C ALA A 294 4.94 1.73 19.48
N GLN A 295 4.04 2.62 19.91
CA GLN A 295 3.27 3.47 19.00
C GLN A 295 2.87 4.79 19.66
N ILE A 296 2.58 5.81 18.82
CA ILE A 296 2.20 7.17 19.24
C ILE A 296 0.67 7.38 19.31
N VAL A 297 -0.11 6.36 19.03
CA VAL A 297 -1.59 6.38 19.06
C VAL A 297 -2.12 5.28 19.98
N ALA A 298 -3.38 5.40 20.37
CA ALA A 298 -4.13 4.38 21.12
C ALA A 298 -5.38 4.01 20.29
N PRO A 299 -6.00 2.82 20.49
CA PRO A 299 -5.78 1.84 21.54
C PRO A 299 -4.82 0.70 21.15
N TYR A 300 -4.44 -0.14 22.13
CA TYR A 300 -3.79 -1.43 21.91
C TYR A 300 -4.84 -2.46 21.45
N PRO A 301 -4.67 -3.09 20.28
CA PRO A 301 -5.66 -4.02 19.75
C PRO A 301 -5.69 -5.34 20.52
N PRO A 302 -6.81 -6.07 20.54
CA PRO A 302 -6.85 -7.43 21.07
C PRO A 302 -6.00 -8.38 20.21
N ALA A 303 -5.52 -9.46 20.83
CA ALA A 303 -4.79 -10.49 20.12
C ALA A 303 -5.68 -11.15 19.04
N GLY A 304 -5.11 -11.40 17.85
CA GLY A 304 -5.83 -11.93 16.70
C GLY A 304 -4.92 -12.67 15.72
N ARG A 305 -5.49 -13.08 14.59
CA ARG A 305 -4.80 -13.83 13.53
C ARG A 305 -4.57 -13.00 12.27
N ILE A 306 -4.97 -11.74 12.27
CA ILE A 306 -4.85 -10.85 11.12
C ILE A 306 -3.68 -9.91 11.39
N GLY A 307 -2.65 -9.97 10.53
CA GLY A 307 -1.58 -8.98 10.48
C GLY A 307 -2.00 -7.82 9.59
N VAL A 308 -1.69 -6.59 10.02
CA VAL A 308 -1.96 -5.37 9.26
C VAL A 308 -0.65 -4.63 9.05
N ALA A 309 -0.38 -4.23 7.81
CA ALA A 309 0.68 -3.30 7.46
C ALA A 309 0.09 -2.22 6.55
N SER A 310 0.29 -0.96 6.88
CA SER A 310 -0.26 0.16 6.13
C SER A 310 0.71 1.32 6.07
N GLN A 311 0.79 1.98 4.92
CA GLN A 311 1.50 3.27 4.80
C GLN A 311 0.67 4.42 5.40
N SER A 312 -0.66 4.28 5.48
CA SER A 312 -1.53 5.28 6.09
C SER A 312 -1.69 5.01 7.57
N GLY A 313 -1.11 5.88 8.42
CA GLY A 313 -1.28 5.81 9.86
C GLY A 313 -2.74 5.93 10.29
N ASN A 314 -3.51 6.83 9.68
CA ASN A 314 -4.93 7.03 10.00
C ASN A 314 -5.82 5.82 9.66
N PHE A 315 -5.31 4.85 8.91
CA PHE A 315 -6.07 3.66 8.54
C PHE A 315 -5.94 2.52 9.57
N VAL A 316 -4.91 2.57 10.41
CA VAL A 316 -4.63 1.54 11.43
C VAL A 316 -4.90 2.00 12.86
N SER A 317 -5.29 3.26 13.05
CA SER A 317 -5.58 3.86 14.37
C SER A 317 -7.07 3.89 14.69
#